data_026f1e7604f319b95abf1af8dc24e610
#
_entry.id   026f1e7604f319b95abf1af8dc24e610
#
_cell.length_a   1.000
_cell.length_b   1.000
_cell.length_c   1.000
_cell.angle_alpha   90.00
_cell.angle_beta   90.00
_cell.angle_gamma   90.00
#
_symmetry.space_group_name_H-M   'P 1'
#
loop_
_entity.id
_entity.type
_entity.pdbx_description
1 polymer ?
#
loop_
_entity_poly.entity_id
_entity_poly.type
_entity_poly.pdbx_seq_one_letter_code
_entity_poly.pdbx_strand_id
1 'polypeptide(L)'
;MADELKRVGLVFKADGAADFQKTMQQVNTAVQENSNSFKLAKAAWDDSTTAVEKLKDRQEYLAKQTDVYSDKVEILKRELEEMESAENRNEDAIRKKQNQLTSAQISLTKYQKGLAEVTEELESGAAESKEQIRKLSDEIAESTDKIKANEIEIEALKAKYDDHIKSIVKYKDEQKYLSNQNRELRKNT
;
A
#
# COMPACT_ATOMS: atom_id res chain seq x y z
N MET A 1 13.06 -9.15 2.82
CA MET A 1 12.50 -10.45 3.25
C MET A 1 11.27 -10.68 2.40
N ALA A 2 11.35 -11.61 1.47
CA ALA A 2 10.22 -12.00 0.64
C ALA A 2 9.20 -12.69 1.55
N ASP A 3 8.04 -12.06 1.69
CA ASP A 3 6.90 -12.66 2.35
C ASP A 3 6.47 -13.85 1.48
N GLU A 4 6.65 -15.07 2.02
CA GLU A 4 6.15 -16.28 1.40
C GLU A 4 4.63 -16.13 1.26
N LEU A 5 4.15 -15.90 0.04
CA LEU A 5 2.76 -16.10 -0.33
C LEU A 5 2.42 -17.55 0.03
N LYS A 6 1.80 -17.74 1.19
CA LYS A 6 1.25 -19.04 1.57
C LYS A 6 0.33 -19.50 0.46
N ARG A 7 0.80 -20.49 -0.34
CA ARG A 7 -0.05 -21.25 -1.23
C ARG A 7 -1.24 -21.73 -0.41
N VAL A 8 -2.42 -21.26 -0.74
CA VAL A 8 -3.67 -21.85 -0.26
C VAL A 8 -3.79 -23.19 -0.99
N GLY A 9 -3.05 -24.19 -0.48
CA GLY A 9 -2.92 -25.48 -1.12
C GLY A 9 -4.18 -26.28 -0.96
N LEU A 10 -5.08 -26.18 -1.93
CA LEU A 10 -5.97 -27.29 -2.26
C LEU A 10 -5.15 -28.27 -3.08
N VAL A 11 -4.64 -29.32 -2.44
CA VAL A 11 -3.95 -30.41 -3.15
C VAL A 11 -5.00 -31.30 -3.77
N PHE A 12 -5.22 -31.14 -5.07
CA PHE A 12 -6.10 -32.02 -5.82
C PHE A 12 -5.34 -33.30 -6.20
N LYS A 13 -5.75 -34.45 -5.65
CA LYS A 13 -5.26 -35.79 -6.08
C LYS A 13 -6.36 -36.47 -6.83
N ALA A 14 -6.06 -36.96 -8.03
CA ALA A 14 -6.97 -37.73 -8.84
C ALA A 14 -6.27 -39.02 -9.29
N ASP A 15 -6.90 -40.19 -9.03
CA ASP A 15 -6.47 -41.48 -9.48
C ASP A 15 -7.63 -42.13 -10.27
N GLY A 16 -7.56 -42.08 -11.62
CA GLY A 16 -8.55 -42.63 -12.52
C GLY A 16 -9.66 -41.67 -12.97
N ALA A 17 -10.40 -42.04 -14.01
CA ALA A 17 -11.34 -41.18 -14.74
C ALA A 17 -12.48 -40.60 -13.87
N ALA A 18 -12.99 -41.34 -12.89
CA ALA A 18 -14.04 -40.86 -12.00
C ALA A 18 -13.53 -39.78 -11.03
N ASP A 19 -12.30 -39.93 -10.55
CA ASP A 19 -11.65 -38.96 -9.67
C ASP A 19 -11.26 -37.70 -10.43
N PHE A 20 -10.82 -37.82 -11.69
CA PHE A 20 -10.57 -36.65 -12.55
C PHE A 20 -11.83 -35.82 -12.76
N GLN A 21 -12.97 -36.42 -13.00
CA GLN A 21 -14.22 -35.68 -13.18
C GLN A 21 -14.63 -34.93 -11.92
N LYS A 22 -14.52 -35.59 -10.74
CA LYS A 22 -14.83 -34.97 -9.43
C LYS A 22 -13.86 -33.84 -9.13
N THR A 23 -12.57 -34.08 -9.33
CA THR A 23 -11.52 -33.08 -9.09
C THR A 23 -11.67 -31.86 -10.01
N MET A 24 -12.02 -32.10 -11.28
CA MET A 24 -12.28 -31.03 -12.24
C MET A 24 -13.51 -30.17 -11.86
N GLN A 25 -14.56 -30.83 -11.30
CA GLN A 25 -15.69 -30.07 -10.75
C GLN A 25 -15.28 -29.20 -9.58
N GLN A 26 -14.46 -29.70 -8.66
CA GLN A 26 -13.93 -28.92 -7.53
C GLN A 26 -13.10 -27.72 -8.01
N VAL A 27 -12.22 -27.91 -8.99
CA VAL A 27 -11.44 -26.83 -9.60
C VAL A 27 -12.35 -25.77 -10.22
N ASN A 28 -13.36 -26.17 -10.99
CA ASN A 28 -14.30 -25.24 -11.60
C ASN A 28 -15.12 -24.48 -10.53
N THR A 29 -15.49 -25.14 -9.44
CA THR A 29 -16.13 -24.49 -8.28
C THR A 29 -15.21 -23.47 -7.66
N ALA A 30 -13.95 -23.80 -7.41
CA ALA A 30 -12.96 -22.87 -6.86
C ALA A 30 -12.73 -21.62 -7.73
N VAL A 31 -12.68 -21.80 -9.08
CA VAL A 31 -12.65 -20.67 -10.04
C VAL A 31 -13.86 -19.76 -9.86
N GLN A 32 -15.04 -20.33 -9.71
CA GLN A 32 -16.29 -19.59 -9.57
C GLN A 32 -16.40 -18.88 -8.22
N GLU A 33 -16.04 -19.55 -7.13
CA GLU A 33 -16.03 -18.99 -5.79
C GLU A 33 -15.06 -17.79 -5.70
N ASN A 34 -13.85 -17.94 -6.22
CA ASN A 34 -12.89 -16.85 -6.25
C ASN A 34 -13.41 -15.66 -7.09
N SER A 35 -14.03 -15.92 -8.25
CA SER A 35 -14.64 -14.88 -9.06
C SER A 35 -15.79 -14.16 -8.34
N ASN A 36 -16.61 -14.89 -7.59
CA ASN A 36 -17.70 -14.33 -6.81
C ASN A 36 -17.18 -13.51 -5.61
N SER A 37 -16.15 -14.00 -4.92
CA SER A 37 -15.50 -13.27 -3.82
C SER A 37 -14.94 -11.92 -4.31
N PHE A 38 -14.29 -11.89 -5.46
CA PHE A 38 -13.80 -10.64 -6.05
C PHE A 38 -14.94 -9.70 -6.48
N LYS A 39 -16.05 -10.22 -7.01
CA LYS A 39 -17.22 -9.40 -7.31
C LYS A 39 -17.83 -8.77 -6.05
N LEU A 40 -17.86 -9.51 -4.93
CA LEU A 40 -18.32 -8.99 -3.64
C LEU A 40 -17.37 -7.90 -3.12
N ALA A 41 -16.05 -8.13 -3.18
CA ALA A 41 -15.06 -7.11 -2.82
C ALA A 41 -15.26 -5.83 -3.65
N LYS A 42 -15.38 -5.97 -4.99
CA LYS A 42 -15.67 -4.83 -5.88
C LYS A 42 -16.97 -4.10 -5.55
N ALA A 43 -18.02 -4.82 -5.16
CA ALA A 43 -19.29 -4.22 -4.81
C ALA A 43 -19.25 -3.47 -3.48
N ALA A 44 -18.28 -3.79 -2.61
CA ALA A 44 -18.04 -3.09 -1.36
C ALA A 44 -17.17 -1.84 -1.50
N TRP A 45 -16.55 -1.60 -2.67
CA TRP A 45 -15.76 -0.40 -2.91
C TRP A 45 -16.65 0.84 -2.93
N ASP A 46 -16.25 1.83 -2.18
CA ASP A 46 -16.89 3.14 -2.10
C ASP A 46 -15.86 4.28 -2.31
N ASP A 47 -16.28 5.51 -2.06
CA ASP A 47 -15.41 6.69 -2.23
C ASP A 47 -14.25 6.74 -1.22
N SER A 48 -14.34 6.00 -0.10
CA SER A 48 -13.28 5.88 0.90
C SER A 48 -12.25 4.80 0.56
N THR A 49 -12.59 3.87 -0.35
CA THR A 49 -11.70 2.78 -0.77
C THR A 49 -10.56 3.29 -1.62
N THR A 50 -9.35 3.21 -1.11
CA THR A 50 -8.14 3.71 -1.79
C THR A 50 -7.79 2.90 -3.05
N ALA A 51 -7.02 3.51 -3.96
CA ALA A 51 -6.50 2.81 -5.14
C ALA A 51 -5.64 1.60 -4.75
N VAL A 52 -4.86 1.72 -3.67
CA VAL A 52 -4.00 0.64 -3.15
C VAL A 52 -4.84 -0.55 -2.63
N GLU A 53 -5.94 -0.30 -1.93
CA GLU A 53 -6.85 -1.36 -1.48
C GLU A 53 -7.49 -2.09 -2.66
N LYS A 54 -7.97 -1.36 -3.67
CA LYS A 54 -8.50 -1.94 -4.91
C LYS A 54 -7.47 -2.80 -5.67
N LEU A 55 -6.21 -2.35 -5.70
CA LEU A 55 -5.11 -3.12 -6.30
C LEU A 55 -4.78 -4.38 -5.50
N LYS A 56 -4.80 -4.32 -4.16
CA LYS A 56 -4.58 -5.50 -3.30
C LYS A 56 -5.67 -6.55 -3.49
N ASP A 57 -6.94 -6.15 -3.50
CA ASP A 57 -8.06 -7.06 -3.76
C ASP A 57 -7.91 -7.73 -5.14
N ARG A 58 -7.48 -6.95 -6.15
CA ARG A 58 -7.23 -7.46 -7.49
C ARG A 58 -6.04 -8.42 -7.53
N GLN A 59 -4.97 -8.10 -6.79
CA GLN A 59 -3.79 -8.96 -6.67
C GLN A 59 -4.16 -10.30 -6.04
N GLU A 60 -4.90 -10.30 -4.94
CA GLU A 60 -5.36 -11.51 -4.25
C GLU A 60 -6.25 -12.38 -5.17
N TYR A 61 -7.17 -11.76 -5.90
CA TYR A 61 -7.99 -12.45 -6.87
C TYR A 61 -7.15 -13.12 -7.96
N LEU A 62 -6.19 -12.39 -8.54
CA LEU A 62 -5.35 -12.88 -9.63
C LEU A 62 -4.39 -13.98 -9.15
N ALA A 63 -3.85 -13.88 -7.94
CA ALA A 63 -3.02 -14.90 -7.32
C ALA A 63 -3.82 -16.21 -7.14
N LYS A 64 -5.00 -16.15 -6.55
CA LYS A 64 -5.88 -17.32 -6.38
C LYS A 64 -6.28 -17.94 -7.71
N GLN A 65 -6.60 -17.13 -8.73
CA GLN A 65 -6.91 -17.65 -10.06
C GLN A 65 -5.71 -18.32 -10.71
N THR A 66 -4.52 -17.77 -10.55
CA THR A 66 -3.27 -18.34 -11.05
C THR A 66 -3.03 -19.72 -10.44
N ASP A 67 -3.18 -19.87 -9.13
CA ASP A 67 -3.00 -21.15 -8.43
C ASP A 67 -4.01 -22.19 -8.91
N VAL A 68 -5.31 -21.85 -8.96
CA VAL A 68 -6.36 -22.77 -9.38
C VAL A 68 -6.21 -23.19 -10.85
N TYR A 69 -5.80 -22.26 -11.73
CA TYR A 69 -5.55 -22.62 -13.14
C TYR A 69 -4.23 -23.38 -13.33
N SER A 70 -3.22 -23.20 -12.47
CA SER A 70 -2.04 -24.05 -12.45
C SER A 70 -2.40 -25.50 -12.12
N ASP A 71 -3.19 -25.71 -11.07
CA ASP A 71 -3.69 -27.03 -10.69
C ASP A 71 -4.54 -27.65 -11.81
N LYS A 72 -5.40 -26.85 -12.45
CA LYS A 72 -6.21 -27.28 -13.59
C LYS A 72 -5.36 -27.78 -14.76
N VAL A 73 -4.29 -27.08 -15.09
CA VAL A 73 -3.33 -27.46 -16.13
C VAL A 73 -2.63 -28.77 -15.79
N GLU A 74 -2.19 -28.93 -14.54
CA GLU A 74 -1.54 -30.17 -14.07
C GLU A 74 -2.48 -31.40 -14.15
N ILE A 75 -3.72 -31.22 -13.69
CA ILE A 75 -4.75 -32.28 -13.73
C ILE A 75 -5.03 -32.67 -15.19
N LEU A 76 -5.26 -31.72 -16.08
CA LEU A 76 -5.53 -31.97 -17.49
C LEU A 76 -4.34 -32.62 -18.20
N LYS A 77 -3.12 -32.29 -17.89
CA LYS A 77 -1.92 -32.94 -18.40
C LYS A 77 -1.87 -34.41 -18.00
N ARG A 78 -2.06 -34.70 -16.71
CA ARG A 78 -2.05 -36.05 -16.18
C ARG A 78 -3.16 -36.89 -16.79
N GLU A 79 -4.38 -36.39 -16.89
CA GLU A 79 -5.50 -37.07 -17.51
C GLU A 79 -5.22 -37.35 -19.00
N LEU A 80 -4.60 -36.41 -19.70
CA LEU A 80 -4.21 -36.58 -21.09
C LEU A 80 -3.15 -37.67 -21.25
N GLU A 81 -2.12 -37.73 -20.42
CA GLU A 81 -1.08 -38.74 -20.39
C GLU A 81 -1.68 -40.16 -20.16
N GLU A 82 -2.63 -40.28 -19.23
CA GLU A 82 -3.35 -41.55 -18.98
C GLU A 82 -4.18 -41.97 -20.20
N MET A 83 -4.88 -41.03 -20.84
CA MET A 83 -5.67 -41.32 -22.05
C MET A 83 -4.80 -41.71 -23.25
N GLU A 84 -3.63 -41.10 -23.39
CA GLU A 84 -2.68 -41.41 -24.47
C GLU A 84 -1.94 -42.73 -24.25
N SER A 85 -1.78 -43.17 -23.01
CA SER A 85 -1.12 -44.45 -22.65
C SER A 85 -2.08 -45.64 -22.63
N ALA A 86 -3.39 -45.42 -22.70
CA ALA A 86 -4.38 -46.48 -22.67
C ALA A 86 -4.35 -47.36 -23.94
N GLU A 87 -4.52 -48.68 -23.78
CA GLU A 87 -4.56 -49.65 -24.93
C GLU A 87 -5.66 -49.33 -25.94
N ASN A 88 -6.82 -48.85 -25.44
CA ASN A 88 -7.99 -48.51 -26.28
C ASN A 88 -8.09 -46.96 -26.36
N ARG A 89 -7.27 -46.34 -27.18
CA ARG A 89 -7.25 -44.88 -27.36
C ARG A 89 -8.51 -44.37 -28.04
N ASN A 90 -9.14 -43.38 -27.45
CA ASN A 90 -10.22 -42.62 -28.08
C ASN A 90 -9.67 -41.27 -28.55
N GLU A 91 -9.31 -41.18 -29.83
CA GLU A 91 -8.69 -40.02 -30.45
C GLU A 91 -9.56 -38.74 -30.34
N ASP A 92 -10.89 -38.85 -30.41
CA ASP A 92 -11.79 -37.72 -30.26
C ASP A 92 -11.84 -37.23 -28.83
N ALA A 93 -11.77 -38.10 -27.83
CA ALA A 93 -11.70 -37.73 -26.43
C ALA A 93 -10.35 -37.08 -26.09
N ILE A 94 -9.25 -37.59 -26.61
CA ILE A 94 -7.90 -37.04 -26.48
C ILE A 94 -7.87 -35.62 -27.05
N ARG A 95 -8.35 -35.41 -28.28
CA ARG A 95 -8.40 -34.10 -28.91
C ARG A 95 -9.25 -33.10 -28.12
N LYS A 96 -10.39 -33.52 -27.57
CA LYS A 96 -11.20 -32.65 -26.68
C LYS A 96 -10.42 -32.24 -25.42
N LYS A 97 -9.67 -33.19 -24.84
CA LYS A 97 -8.87 -32.94 -23.64
C LYS A 97 -7.68 -31.98 -23.92
N GLN A 98 -7.03 -32.18 -25.07
CA GLN A 98 -5.97 -31.24 -25.53
C GLN A 98 -6.49 -29.81 -25.70
N ASN A 99 -7.71 -29.65 -26.27
CA ASN A 99 -8.35 -28.34 -26.38
C ASN A 99 -8.66 -27.72 -25.01
N GLN A 100 -9.11 -28.53 -24.04
CA GLN A 100 -9.33 -28.06 -22.65
C GLN A 100 -8.02 -27.65 -22.00
N LEU A 101 -6.94 -28.41 -22.18
CA LEU A 101 -5.62 -28.07 -21.68
C LEU A 101 -5.12 -26.75 -22.27
N THR A 102 -5.22 -26.60 -23.59
CA THR A 102 -4.83 -25.35 -24.27
C THR A 102 -5.61 -24.14 -23.72
N SER A 103 -6.93 -24.27 -23.53
CA SER A 103 -7.78 -23.23 -22.98
C SER A 103 -7.40 -22.88 -21.54
N ALA A 104 -7.05 -23.89 -20.72
CA ALA A 104 -6.58 -23.68 -19.35
C ALA A 104 -5.21 -22.98 -19.32
N GLN A 105 -4.28 -23.35 -20.20
CA GLN A 105 -2.97 -22.70 -20.32
C GLN A 105 -3.08 -21.23 -20.75
N ILE A 106 -3.96 -20.93 -21.71
CA ILE A 106 -4.24 -19.54 -22.10
C ILE A 106 -4.76 -18.72 -20.92
N SER A 107 -5.68 -19.30 -20.15
CA SER A 107 -6.24 -18.64 -18.95
C SER A 107 -5.17 -18.44 -17.88
N LEU A 108 -4.34 -19.46 -17.62
CA LEU A 108 -3.21 -19.36 -16.68
C LEU A 108 -2.26 -18.22 -17.06
N THR A 109 -1.81 -18.19 -18.32
CA THR A 109 -0.93 -17.14 -18.83
C THR A 109 -1.55 -15.74 -18.65
N LYS A 110 -2.85 -15.61 -18.94
CA LYS A 110 -3.58 -14.35 -18.74
C LYS A 110 -3.58 -13.90 -17.29
N TYR A 111 -3.83 -14.82 -16.34
CA TYR A 111 -3.85 -14.48 -14.91
C TYR A 111 -2.45 -14.19 -14.39
N GLN A 112 -1.42 -14.94 -14.80
CA GLN A 112 -0.02 -14.67 -14.46
C GLN A 112 0.42 -13.28 -14.93
N LYS A 113 0.10 -12.93 -16.17
CA LYS A 113 0.40 -11.60 -16.71
C LYS A 113 -0.30 -10.50 -15.92
N GLY A 114 -1.60 -10.64 -15.66
CA GLY A 114 -2.35 -9.67 -14.86
C GLY A 114 -1.83 -9.54 -13.42
N LEU A 115 -1.39 -10.64 -12.81
CA LEU A 115 -0.78 -10.63 -11.47
C LEU A 115 0.55 -9.87 -11.48
N ALA A 116 1.40 -10.09 -12.48
CA ALA A 116 2.65 -9.36 -12.63
C ALA A 116 2.41 -7.85 -12.78
N GLU A 117 1.48 -7.45 -13.65
CA GLU A 117 1.13 -6.04 -13.87
C GLU A 117 0.64 -5.35 -12.58
N VAL A 118 -0.26 -5.98 -11.83
CA VAL A 118 -0.78 -5.42 -10.58
C VAL A 118 0.29 -5.37 -9.48
N THR A 119 1.19 -6.36 -9.45
CA THR A 119 2.30 -6.37 -8.48
C THR A 119 3.27 -5.22 -8.77
N GLU A 120 3.64 -5.00 -10.04
CA GLU A 120 4.49 -3.89 -10.46
C GLU A 120 3.84 -2.53 -10.13
N GLU A 121 2.52 -2.39 -10.36
CA GLU A 121 1.79 -1.17 -10.04
C GLU A 121 1.79 -0.88 -8.52
N LEU A 122 1.60 -1.90 -7.68
CA LEU A 122 1.69 -1.77 -6.22
C LEU A 122 3.09 -1.40 -5.74
N GLU A 123 4.13 -2.01 -6.30
CA GLU A 123 5.52 -1.73 -5.95
C GLU A 123 5.92 -0.30 -6.35
N SER A 124 5.52 0.13 -7.54
CA SER A 124 5.75 1.49 -8.04
C SER A 124 5.06 2.54 -7.17
N GLY A 125 3.78 2.33 -6.84
CA GLY A 125 3.03 3.23 -5.95
C GLY A 125 3.60 3.30 -4.53
N ALA A 126 4.12 2.18 -4.00
CA ALA A 126 4.79 2.16 -2.71
C ALA A 126 6.12 2.92 -2.73
N ALA A 127 6.89 2.85 -3.81
CA ALA A 127 8.15 3.58 -3.98
C ALA A 127 7.91 5.09 -4.07
N GLU A 128 6.90 5.53 -4.82
CA GLU A 128 6.50 6.94 -4.93
C GLU A 128 6.03 7.51 -3.58
N SER A 129 5.23 6.76 -2.83
CA SER A 129 4.76 7.15 -1.50
C SER A 129 5.92 7.30 -0.50
N LYS A 130 6.93 6.42 -0.53
CA LYS A 130 8.14 6.54 0.30
C LYS A 130 8.93 7.82 -0.02
N GLU A 131 9.09 8.13 -1.30
CA GLU A 131 9.83 9.35 -1.71
C GLU A 131 9.08 10.62 -1.30
N GLN A 132 7.74 10.64 -1.40
CA GLN A 132 6.93 11.77 -0.91
C GLN A 132 7.05 11.96 0.61
N ILE A 133 7.01 10.85 1.39
CA ILE A 133 7.19 10.89 2.84
C ILE A 133 8.59 11.43 3.19
N ARG A 134 9.63 11.01 2.47
CA ARG A 134 10.99 11.51 2.67
C ARG A 134 11.07 13.03 2.44
N LYS A 135 10.54 13.53 1.32
CA LYS A 135 10.51 14.97 1.02
C LYS A 135 9.77 15.78 2.08
N LEU A 136 8.60 15.31 2.51
CA LEU A 136 7.84 15.97 3.58
C LEU A 136 8.61 15.97 4.91
N SER A 137 9.32 14.89 5.22
CA SER A 137 10.17 14.82 6.42
C SER A 137 11.32 15.84 6.38
N ASP A 138 11.97 16.00 5.23
CA ASP A 138 13.02 16.97 5.02
C ASP A 138 12.48 18.41 5.16
N GLU A 139 11.30 18.71 4.59
CA GLU A 139 10.63 20.02 4.73
C GLU A 139 10.24 20.34 6.17
N ILE A 140 9.78 19.34 6.94
CA ILE A 140 9.46 19.49 8.37
C ILE A 140 10.74 19.79 9.16
N ALA A 141 11.84 19.11 8.89
CA ALA A 141 13.12 19.37 9.54
C ALA A 141 13.60 20.81 9.29
N GLU A 142 13.58 21.28 8.05
CA GLU A 142 13.94 22.66 7.69
C GLU A 142 13.05 23.70 8.38
N SER A 143 11.74 23.43 8.42
CA SER A 143 10.78 24.32 9.11
C SER A 143 11.03 24.37 10.61
N THR A 144 11.38 23.24 11.22
CA THR A 144 11.72 23.15 12.64
C THR A 144 12.97 23.97 12.96
N ASP A 145 13.98 23.94 12.11
CA ASP A 145 15.21 24.73 12.31
C ASP A 145 14.95 26.24 12.16
N LYS A 146 14.08 26.64 11.23
CA LYS A 146 13.62 28.04 11.12
C LYS A 146 12.85 28.51 12.35
N ILE A 147 12.00 27.68 12.94
CA ILE A 147 11.28 27.98 14.19
C ILE A 147 12.27 28.19 15.31
N LYS A 148 13.26 27.31 15.50
CA LYS A 148 14.30 27.50 16.55
C LYS A 148 15.11 28.81 16.37
N ALA A 149 15.47 29.14 15.13
CA ALA A 149 16.15 30.39 14.84
C ALA A 149 15.31 31.63 15.23
N ASN A 150 14.02 31.60 14.87
CA ASN A 150 13.08 32.65 15.25
C ASN A 150 12.88 32.74 16.78
N GLU A 151 12.85 31.62 17.49
CA GLU A 151 12.77 31.61 18.97
C GLU A 151 13.97 32.30 19.60
N ILE A 152 15.18 32.03 19.12
CA ILE A 152 16.41 32.70 19.59
C ILE A 152 16.34 34.22 19.32
N GLU A 153 15.88 34.64 18.15
CA GLU A 153 15.73 36.06 17.82
C GLU A 153 14.68 36.73 18.70
N ILE A 154 13.56 36.08 18.99
CA ILE A 154 12.52 36.58 19.89
C ILE A 154 13.08 36.77 21.30
N GLU A 155 13.87 35.83 21.83
CA GLU A 155 14.50 35.99 23.14
C GLU A 155 15.50 37.12 23.18
N ALA A 156 16.31 37.31 22.14
CA ALA A 156 17.23 38.44 22.03
C ALA A 156 16.49 39.81 21.98
N LEU A 157 15.37 39.88 21.27
CA LEU A 157 14.50 41.06 21.22
C LEU A 157 13.86 41.36 22.58
N LYS A 158 13.39 40.35 23.30
CA LYS A 158 12.85 40.48 24.65
C LYS A 158 13.90 41.09 25.61
N ALA A 159 15.12 40.54 25.59
CA ALA A 159 16.20 41.03 26.42
C ALA A 159 16.51 42.51 26.13
N LYS A 160 16.59 42.95 24.88
CA LYS A 160 16.75 44.35 24.47
C LYS A 160 15.58 45.20 24.95
N TYR A 161 14.35 44.71 24.85
CA TYR A 161 13.17 45.43 25.30
C TYR A 161 13.18 45.66 26.82
N ASP A 162 13.56 44.66 27.62
CA ASP A 162 13.72 44.76 29.06
C ASP A 162 14.79 45.80 29.47
N ASP A 163 15.92 45.84 28.76
CA ASP A 163 16.97 46.84 29.00
C ASP A 163 16.50 48.26 28.65
N HIS A 164 15.71 48.43 27.60
CA HIS A 164 15.08 49.72 27.27
C HIS A 164 14.10 50.17 28.36
N ILE A 165 13.29 49.28 28.92
CA ILE A 165 12.37 49.56 30.01
C ILE A 165 13.14 50.03 31.25
N LYS A 166 14.20 49.30 31.65
CA LYS A 166 15.06 49.70 32.77
C LYS A 166 15.64 51.09 32.59
N SER A 167 16.10 51.42 31.37
CA SER A 167 16.62 52.74 31.03
C SER A 167 15.55 53.82 31.16
N ILE A 168 14.34 53.59 30.69
CA ILE A 168 13.19 54.49 30.77
C ILE A 168 12.82 54.72 32.23
N VAL A 169 12.81 53.71 33.08
CA VAL A 169 12.55 53.86 34.52
C VAL A 169 13.63 54.77 35.20
N LYS A 170 14.89 54.46 34.88
CA LYS A 170 16.00 55.32 35.41
C LYS A 170 15.85 56.78 35.01
N TYR A 171 15.55 57.14 33.78
CA TYR A 171 15.33 58.50 33.31
C TYR A 171 14.11 59.12 33.97
N LYS A 172 13.04 58.43 34.25
CA LYS A 172 11.88 58.92 34.99
C LYS A 172 12.25 59.28 36.46
N ASP A 173 13.03 58.44 37.10
CA ASP A 173 13.49 58.70 38.47
C ASP A 173 14.43 59.88 38.52
N GLU A 174 15.36 60.08 37.60
CA GLU A 174 16.21 61.26 37.44
C GLU A 174 15.38 62.54 37.20
N GLN A 175 14.38 62.48 36.30
CA GLN A 175 13.46 63.62 36.08
C GLN A 175 12.70 64.00 37.33
N LYS A 176 12.23 63.05 38.09
CA LYS A 176 11.51 63.27 39.35
C LYS A 176 12.43 63.93 40.40
N TYR A 177 13.67 63.44 40.51
CA TYR A 177 14.69 64.03 41.39
C TYR A 177 14.98 65.45 41.01
N LEU A 178 15.28 65.77 39.76
CA LEU A 178 15.55 67.11 39.26
C LEU A 178 14.36 68.08 39.45
N SER A 179 13.14 67.59 39.22
CA SER A 179 11.90 68.32 39.43
C SER A 179 11.73 68.72 40.92
N ASN A 180 12.04 67.82 41.84
CA ASN A 180 12.00 68.07 43.27
C ASN A 180 13.06 69.08 43.68
N GLN A 181 14.29 68.96 43.20
CA GLN A 181 15.35 69.97 43.46
C GLN A 181 14.95 71.34 42.94
N ASN A 182 14.45 71.44 41.71
CA ASN A 182 13.98 72.75 41.19
C ASN A 182 12.84 73.32 42.00
N ARG A 183 11.99 72.56 42.59
CA ARG A 183 10.90 72.96 43.42
C ARG A 183 11.41 73.52 44.78
N GLU A 184 12.44 72.87 45.37
CA GLU A 184 13.07 73.33 46.60
C GLU A 184 13.88 74.62 46.39
N LEU A 185 14.62 74.75 45.29
CA LEU A 185 15.33 76.00 44.93
C LEU A 185 14.38 77.19 44.76
N ARG A 186 13.19 76.93 44.13
CA ARG A 186 12.17 78.04 44.00
C ARG A 186 11.49 78.45 45.30
N LYS A 187 11.58 77.66 46.35
CA LYS A 187 11.04 78.02 47.67
C LYS A 187 12.04 78.86 48.50
N ASN A 188 13.34 78.72 48.14
CA ASN A 188 14.41 79.38 48.87
C ASN A 188 14.90 80.72 48.21
N THR A 189 14.20 81.08 47.09
CA THR A 189 14.34 82.42 46.43
C THR A 189 13.08 83.22 46.66
#